data_52b2b24b2d879f61d63923a8b38185f0
#
_entry.id   52b2b24b2d879f61d63923a8b38185f0
#
_cell.length_a   1.000
_cell.length_b   1.000
_cell.length_c   1.000
_cell.angle_alpha   90.00
_cell.angle_beta   90.00
_cell.angle_gamma   90.00
#
_symmetry.space_group_name_H-M   'P 1'
#
loop_
_entity.id
_entity.type
_entity.pdbx_description
1 polymer ?
#
loop_
_entity_poly.entity_id
_entity_poly.type
_entity_poly.pdbx_seq_one_letter_code
_entity_poly.pdbx_strand_id
1 'polypeptide(L)'
;MFNTSVNHPNTQSKRLPKWHVLVDFDGTIAPDDPTDRLLECYADPGWRDVEAAWQCGEISSRECLERQVALLRVTPEALDAQIRTVRLDPSFPAFIELCRRRNAHVTIVSDGFDRVVNGALRRARLSVPSFSNKLEWQGDNRWRLAFPHSQSDCRVRGGNCKCSHGHWGMGRPHVVIGDGRSDFCMSMRADYTIAKGSLADHCRARGQKHASFANFKEVTVHISAWFASTETRIPHIAEEVRPPVTAFPPGAV
;
A
#
# COMPACT_ATOMS: atom_id res chain seq x y z
N MET A 1 19.65 18.82 -50.54
CA MET A 1 19.38 17.49 -49.95
C MET A 1 19.52 17.62 -48.44
N PHE A 2 18.45 17.89 -47.72
CA PHE A 2 18.45 17.93 -46.24
C PHE A 2 17.69 16.70 -45.75
N ASN A 3 18.44 15.78 -45.13
CA ASN A 3 17.92 14.55 -44.58
C ASN A 3 17.53 14.83 -43.11
N THR A 4 16.26 15.06 -42.83
CA THR A 4 15.73 15.23 -41.48
C THR A 4 15.33 13.85 -40.93
N SER A 5 16.24 13.25 -40.16
CA SER A 5 15.95 12.04 -39.38
C SER A 5 15.00 12.42 -38.26
N VAL A 6 13.75 12.03 -38.40
CA VAL A 6 12.73 12.13 -37.32
C VAL A 6 13.03 11.05 -36.28
N ASN A 7 13.56 11.45 -35.12
CA ASN A 7 13.67 10.58 -33.95
C ASN A 7 12.27 10.25 -33.45
N HIS A 8 11.79 9.02 -33.67
CA HIS A 8 10.61 8.50 -32.99
C HIS A 8 10.94 8.26 -31.51
N PRO A 9 10.13 8.79 -30.59
CA PRO A 9 10.30 8.45 -29.19
C PRO A 9 10.07 6.95 -29.00
N ASN A 10 11.04 6.29 -28.41
CA ASN A 10 11.04 4.87 -28.04
C ASN A 10 9.85 4.58 -27.11
N THR A 11 8.72 4.16 -27.65
CA THR A 11 7.59 3.63 -26.91
C THR A 11 7.99 2.25 -26.38
N GLN A 12 8.68 2.23 -25.23
CA GLN A 12 8.81 0.99 -24.47
C GLN A 12 7.39 0.48 -24.19
N SER A 13 7.00 -0.59 -24.85
CA SER A 13 5.81 -1.38 -24.55
C SER A 13 5.81 -1.66 -23.05
N LYS A 14 4.89 -1.04 -22.29
CA LYS A 14 4.75 -1.28 -20.85
C LYS A 14 4.25 -2.71 -20.70
N ARG A 15 5.19 -3.65 -20.53
CA ARG A 15 4.84 -5.03 -20.19
C ARG A 15 3.99 -5.01 -18.92
N LEU A 16 2.84 -5.68 -18.97
CA LEU A 16 1.98 -5.82 -17.81
C LEU A 16 2.76 -6.50 -16.66
N PRO A 17 2.59 -6.08 -15.39
CA PRO A 17 3.32 -6.67 -14.27
C PRO A 17 3.01 -8.16 -14.13
N LYS A 18 3.99 -8.97 -13.77
CA LYS A 18 3.83 -10.42 -13.55
C LYS A 18 3.13 -10.71 -12.22
N TRP A 19 3.38 -9.90 -11.20
CA TRP A 19 2.87 -10.07 -9.84
C TRP A 19 2.36 -8.75 -9.29
N HIS A 20 1.42 -8.83 -8.36
CA HIS A 20 0.98 -7.70 -7.55
C HIS A 20 1.41 -7.90 -6.10
N VAL A 21 2.03 -6.90 -5.52
CA VAL A 21 2.51 -6.89 -4.13
C VAL A 21 1.84 -5.74 -3.40
N LEU A 22 0.98 -6.05 -2.46
CA LEU A 22 0.32 -5.09 -1.59
C LEU A 22 1.07 -5.06 -0.26
N VAL A 23 1.51 -3.88 0.14
CA VAL A 23 2.36 -3.71 1.32
C VAL A 23 1.71 -2.69 2.26
N ASP A 24 1.54 -3.08 3.52
CA ASP A 24 1.15 -2.15 4.57
C ASP A 24 2.29 -1.21 4.94
N PHE A 25 1.97 -0.06 5.56
CA PHE A 25 2.96 0.96 5.89
C PHE A 25 3.29 1.01 7.38
N ASP A 26 2.30 1.32 8.23
CA ASP A 26 2.47 1.49 9.67
C ASP A 26 2.73 0.13 10.33
N GLY A 27 3.78 0.05 11.18
CA GLY A 27 4.22 -1.23 11.72
C GLY A 27 4.93 -2.15 10.71
N THR A 28 4.81 -1.94 9.41
CA THR A 28 5.35 -2.81 8.35
C THR A 28 6.55 -2.19 7.63
N ILE A 29 6.35 -1.19 6.76
CA ILE A 29 7.45 -0.46 6.08
C ILE A 29 8.13 0.50 7.08
N ALA A 30 7.35 1.16 7.91
CA ALA A 30 7.80 1.95 9.04
C ALA A 30 7.64 1.10 10.31
N PRO A 31 8.72 0.52 10.88
CA PRO A 31 8.63 -0.41 12.01
C PRO A 31 8.06 0.22 13.28
N ASP A 32 8.40 1.49 13.52
CA ASP A 32 7.76 2.31 14.56
C ASP A 32 6.47 2.85 13.97
N ASP A 33 5.30 2.50 14.51
CA ASP A 33 4.02 2.98 13.99
C ASP A 33 3.98 4.53 14.02
N PRO A 34 4.04 5.21 12.85
CA PRO A 34 4.07 6.67 12.83
C PRO A 34 2.75 7.32 13.25
N THR A 35 1.63 6.64 13.05
CA THR A 35 0.31 7.12 13.46
C THR A 35 0.21 7.14 14.97
N ASP A 36 0.56 6.06 15.64
CA ASP A 36 0.62 5.98 17.10
C ASP A 36 1.58 7.00 17.69
N ARG A 37 2.75 7.19 17.08
CA ARG A 37 3.74 8.19 17.53
C ARG A 37 3.21 9.62 17.44
N LEU A 38 2.41 9.95 16.42
CA LEU A 38 1.76 11.27 16.33
C LEU A 38 0.71 11.44 17.42
N LEU A 39 -0.10 10.42 17.69
CA LEU A 39 -1.10 10.44 18.76
C LEU A 39 -0.44 10.57 20.14
N GLU A 40 0.62 9.85 20.41
CA GLU A 40 1.39 9.92 21.65
C GLU A 40 1.94 11.34 21.90
N CYS A 41 2.44 11.99 20.85
CA CYS A 41 3.07 13.31 20.98
C CYS A 41 2.08 14.47 21.04
N TYR A 42 0.92 14.36 20.36
CA TYR A 42 0.10 15.54 20.08
C TYR A 42 -1.41 15.34 20.29
N ALA A 43 -1.87 14.15 20.65
CA ALA A 43 -3.30 13.94 20.94
C ALA A 43 -3.58 14.05 22.44
N ASP A 44 -4.84 14.42 22.76
CA ASP A 44 -5.35 14.27 24.11
C ASP A 44 -5.24 12.80 24.54
N PRO A 45 -4.82 12.52 25.80
CA PRO A 45 -4.63 11.14 26.30
C PRO A 45 -5.83 10.19 26.10
N GLY A 46 -7.05 10.71 25.98
CA GLY A 46 -8.25 9.94 25.68
C GLY A 46 -8.20 9.15 24.38
N TRP A 47 -7.22 9.38 23.51
CA TRP A 47 -7.04 8.56 22.31
C TRP A 47 -6.80 7.08 22.63
N ARG A 48 -6.25 6.75 23.81
CA ARG A 48 -6.00 5.38 24.24
C ARG A 48 -7.29 4.62 24.57
N ASP A 49 -8.31 5.32 25.09
CA ASP A 49 -9.63 4.73 25.34
C ASP A 49 -10.32 4.41 24.00
N VAL A 50 -10.14 5.29 23.01
CA VAL A 50 -10.61 5.05 21.63
C VAL A 50 -9.93 3.83 21.01
N GLU A 51 -8.61 3.71 21.20
CA GLU A 51 -7.82 2.56 20.73
C GLU A 51 -8.30 1.26 21.42
N ALA A 52 -8.51 1.28 22.72
CA ALA A 52 -9.01 0.12 23.48
C ALA A 52 -10.40 -0.33 22.98
N ALA A 53 -11.32 0.60 22.72
CA ALA A 53 -12.63 0.30 22.16
C ALA A 53 -12.55 -0.38 20.78
N TRP A 54 -11.61 0.05 19.93
CA TRP A 54 -11.35 -0.61 18.66
C TRP A 54 -10.74 -2.01 18.84
N GLN A 55 -9.79 -2.16 19.73
CA GLN A 55 -9.17 -3.47 20.01
C GLN A 55 -10.20 -4.48 20.54
N CYS A 56 -11.16 -4.03 21.35
CA CYS A 56 -12.29 -4.84 21.82
C CYS A 56 -13.35 -5.10 20.74
N GLY A 57 -13.27 -4.40 19.58
CA GLY A 57 -14.23 -4.54 18.49
C GLY A 57 -15.54 -3.77 18.68
N GLU A 58 -15.61 -2.86 19.63
CA GLU A 58 -16.78 -2.01 19.91
C GLU A 58 -17.01 -0.98 18.81
N ILE A 59 -15.91 -0.46 18.23
CA ILE A 59 -15.92 0.49 17.14
C ILE A 59 -15.14 -0.02 15.93
N SER A 60 -15.44 0.53 14.76
CA SER A 60 -14.72 0.19 13.52
C SER A 60 -13.35 0.89 13.44
N SER A 61 -12.44 0.37 12.60
CA SER A 61 -11.14 1.02 12.33
C SER A 61 -11.30 2.45 11.84
N ARG A 62 -12.27 2.71 10.94
CA ARG A 62 -12.58 4.06 10.46
C ARG A 62 -12.98 4.98 11.60
N GLU A 63 -13.91 4.53 12.45
CA GLU A 63 -14.41 5.31 13.57
C GLU A 63 -13.31 5.58 14.61
N CYS A 64 -12.46 4.59 14.87
CA CYS A 64 -11.29 4.75 15.71
C CYS A 64 -10.39 5.89 15.22
N LEU A 65 -9.96 5.83 13.98
CA LEU A 65 -9.09 6.83 13.36
C LEU A 65 -9.73 8.23 13.34
N GLU A 66 -11.03 8.31 13.04
CA GLU A 66 -11.77 9.58 13.04
C GLU A 66 -11.79 10.22 14.41
N ARG A 67 -12.10 9.44 15.47
CA ARG A 67 -12.11 9.90 16.86
C ARG A 67 -10.71 10.27 17.36
N GLN A 68 -9.70 9.49 17.03
CA GLN A 68 -8.31 9.76 17.40
C GLN A 68 -7.79 11.06 16.77
N VAL A 69 -8.03 11.28 15.47
CA VAL A 69 -7.61 12.52 14.78
C VAL A 69 -8.36 13.74 15.29
N ALA A 70 -9.62 13.60 15.73
CA ALA A 70 -10.35 14.69 16.38
C ALA A 70 -9.70 15.14 17.70
N LEU A 71 -8.87 14.32 18.33
CA LEU A 71 -8.10 14.62 19.54
C LEU A 71 -6.72 15.24 19.24
N LEU A 72 -6.24 15.23 18.01
CA LEU A 72 -4.95 15.83 17.64
C LEU A 72 -4.98 17.35 17.82
N ARG A 73 -3.90 17.87 18.41
CA ARG A 73 -3.65 19.31 18.61
C ARG A 73 -2.21 19.63 18.22
N VAL A 74 -1.97 19.82 16.93
CA VAL A 74 -0.62 20.04 16.39
C VAL A 74 -0.65 21.02 15.23
N THR A 75 0.36 21.93 15.17
CA THR A 75 0.51 22.81 14.01
C THR A 75 1.00 22.03 12.79
N PRO A 76 0.76 22.53 11.56
CA PRO A 76 1.31 21.90 10.35
C PRO A 76 2.84 21.75 10.39
N GLU A 77 3.54 22.74 10.92
CA GLU A 77 5.00 22.77 11.01
C GLU A 77 5.53 21.71 11.99
N ALA A 78 4.88 21.55 13.14
CA ALA A 78 5.23 20.52 14.13
C ALA A 78 4.89 19.11 13.61
N LEU A 79 3.75 18.95 12.93
CA LEU A 79 3.41 17.70 12.24
C LEU A 79 4.47 17.35 11.18
N ASP A 80 4.85 18.29 10.33
CA ASP A 80 5.87 18.07 9.30
C ASP A 80 7.25 17.78 9.94
N ALA A 81 7.57 18.40 11.10
CA ALA A 81 8.78 18.06 11.86
C ALA A 81 8.75 16.61 12.35
N GLN A 82 7.62 16.15 12.89
CA GLN A 82 7.44 14.77 13.32
C GLN A 82 7.52 13.78 12.13
N ILE A 83 6.88 14.10 11.01
CA ILE A 83 6.96 13.28 9.79
C ILE A 83 8.42 13.12 9.33
N ARG A 84 9.27 14.12 9.51
CA ARG A 84 10.70 14.01 9.19
C ARG A 84 11.45 12.99 10.05
N THR A 85 10.95 12.62 11.21
CA THR A 85 11.57 11.61 12.08
C THR A 85 11.20 10.17 11.69
N VAL A 86 10.14 9.96 10.90
CA VAL A 86 9.67 8.64 10.47
C VAL A 86 10.80 7.91 9.74
N ARG A 87 11.12 6.71 10.18
CA ARG A 87 12.14 5.86 9.57
C ARG A 87 11.49 4.70 8.83
N LEU A 88 11.93 4.48 7.61
CA LEU A 88 11.58 3.25 6.88
C LEU A 88 12.59 2.17 7.21
N ASP A 89 12.17 0.91 7.09
CA ASP A 89 13.10 -0.22 7.13
C ASP A 89 14.23 0.02 6.11
N PRO A 90 15.51 -0.05 6.53
CA PRO A 90 16.65 0.28 5.67
C PRO A 90 16.78 -0.62 4.44
N SER A 91 16.15 -1.81 4.47
CA SER A 91 16.15 -2.76 3.35
C SER A 91 14.97 -2.56 2.38
N PHE A 92 14.00 -1.70 2.72
CA PHE A 92 12.83 -1.45 1.87
C PHE A 92 13.18 -0.90 0.47
N PRO A 93 14.14 0.04 0.30
CA PRO A 93 14.54 0.49 -1.05
C PRO A 93 15.09 -0.65 -1.92
N ALA A 94 15.89 -1.56 -1.35
CA ALA A 94 16.43 -2.72 -2.06
C ALA A 94 15.31 -3.71 -2.46
N PHE A 95 14.29 -3.89 -1.61
CA PHE A 95 13.09 -4.67 -1.92
C PHE A 95 12.32 -4.07 -3.10
N ILE A 96 12.10 -2.76 -3.14
CA ILE A 96 11.44 -2.08 -4.28
C ILE A 96 12.22 -2.31 -5.57
N GLU A 97 13.55 -2.19 -5.53
CA GLU A 97 14.40 -2.43 -6.69
C GLU A 97 14.33 -3.90 -7.17
N LEU A 98 14.29 -4.87 -6.25
CA LEU A 98 14.04 -6.27 -6.60
C LEU A 98 12.70 -6.44 -7.33
N CYS A 99 11.62 -5.89 -6.78
CA CYS A 99 10.28 -5.98 -7.36
C CYS A 99 10.25 -5.38 -8.76
N ARG A 100 10.88 -4.22 -8.95
CA ARG A 100 11.01 -3.56 -10.26
C ARG A 100 11.72 -4.46 -11.28
N ARG A 101 12.87 -5.03 -10.91
CA ARG A 101 13.63 -5.94 -11.78
C ARG A 101 12.86 -7.20 -12.16
N ARG A 102 12.00 -7.67 -11.25
CA ARG A 102 11.14 -8.84 -11.48
C ARG A 102 9.84 -8.52 -12.21
N ASN A 103 9.60 -7.26 -12.59
CA ASN A 103 8.33 -6.80 -13.16
C ASN A 103 7.14 -7.09 -12.22
N ALA A 104 7.32 -6.89 -10.91
CA ALA A 104 6.28 -6.94 -9.91
C ALA A 104 5.76 -5.53 -9.61
N HIS A 105 4.44 -5.34 -9.62
CA HIS A 105 3.80 -4.08 -9.26
C HIS A 105 3.63 -4.01 -7.74
N VAL A 106 4.26 -3.03 -7.11
CA VAL A 106 4.13 -2.78 -5.68
C VAL A 106 3.14 -1.65 -5.45
N THR A 107 2.22 -1.85 -4.53
CA THR A 107 1.26 -0.84 -4.07
C THR A 107 1.29 -0.79 -2.54
N ILE A 108 1.50 0.39 -1.98
CA ILE A 108 1.42 0.64 -0.54
C ILE A 108 -0.04 0.93 -0.19
N VAL A 109 -0.57 0.23 0.82
CA VAL A 109 -1.94 0.39 1.30
C VAL A 109 -1.95 0.56 2.81
N SER A 110 -2.26 1.74 3.32
CA SER A 110 -2.16 2.10 4.73
C SER A 110 -3.49 2.65 5.26
N ASP A 111 -3.85 2.31 6.48
CA ASP A 111 -4.91 2.99 7.22
C ASP A 111 -4.42 4.30 7.89
N GLY A 112 -3.11 4.57 7.84
CA GLY A 112 -2.50 5.81 8.33
C GLY A 112 -2.73 7.02 7.41
N PHE A 113 -1.91 8.05 7.57
CA PHE A 113 -2.12 9.37 6.98
C PHE A 113 -1.26 9.58 5.72
N ASP A 114 -1.87 10.14 4.67
CA ASP A 114 -1.22 10.45 3.39
C ASP A 114 0.01 11.36 3.55
N ARG A 115 -0.05 12.34 4.45
CA ARG A 115 1.09 13.22 4.74
C ARG A 115 2.29 12.44 5.28
N VAL A 116 2.05 11.44 6.13
CA VAL A 116 3.09 10.59 6.73
C VAL A 116 3.70 9.69 5.66
N VAL A 117 2.86 8.90 4.98
CA VAL A 117 3.30 7.95 3.95
C VAL A 117 4.07 8.67 2.84
N ASN A 118 3.46 9.70 2.23
CA ASN A 118 4.08 10.44 1.14
C ASN A 118 5.32 11.23 1.60
N GLY A 119 5.33 11.76 2.82
CA GLY A 119 6.48 12.45 3.40
C GLY A 119 7.68 11.54 3.57
N ALA A 120 7.48 10.33 4.09
CA ALA A 120 8.52 9.33 4.27
C ALA A 120 9.07 8.80 2.93
N LEU A 121 8.18 8.48 1.97
CA LEU A 121 8.56 8.02 0.65
C LEU A 121 9.37 9.07 -0.13
N ARG A 122 8.91 10.35 -0.14
CA ARG A 122 9.66 11.45 -0.78
C ARG A 122 11.07 11.58 -0.21
N ARG A 123 11.22 11.50 1.11
CA ARG A 123 12.51 11.60 1.79
C ARG A 123 13.43 10.44 1.43
N ALA A 124 12.89 9.24 1.28
CA ALA A 124 13.61 8.07 0.81
C ALA A 124 13.84 8.06 -0.73
N ARG A 125 13.35 9.07 -1.46
CA ARG A 125 13.40 9.16 -2.93
C ARG A 125 12.75 7.96 -3.63
N LEU A 126 11.69 7.43 -3.01
CA LEU A 126 10.93 6.30 -3.56
C LEU A 126 9.65 6.82 -4.23
N SER A 127 9.42 6.36 -5.46
CA SER A 127 8.18 6.57 -6.20
C SER A 127 7.45 5.23 -6.29
N VAL A 128 6.48 5.04 -5.38
CA VAL A 128 5.65 3.83 -5.28
C VAL A 128 4.20 4.28 -5.14
N PRO A 129 3.25 3.73 -5.90
CA PRO A 129 1.83 3.99 -5.69
C PRO A 129 1.44 3.72 -4.24
N SER A 130 0.75 4.68 -3.62
CA SER A 130 0.31 4.58 -2.23
C SER A 130 -1.12 5.08 -2.07
N PHE A 131 -1.90 4.37 -1.27
CA PHE A 131 -3.28 4.68 -0.91
C PHE A 131 -3.40 4.70 0.61
N SER A 132 -3.89 5.82 1.14
CA SER A 132 -4.03 6.05 2.58
C SER A 132 -5.14 7.06 2.85
N ASN A 133 -5.49 7.26 4.11
CA ASN A 133 -6.47 8.25 4.52
C ASN A 133 -5.87 9.65 4.40
N LYS A 134 -6.70 10.63 4.07
CA LYS A 134 -6.26 12.00 3.82
C LYS A 134 -6.38 12.85 5.09
N LEU A 135 -5.26 13.37 5.57
CA LEU A 135 -5.22 14.23 6.75
C LEU A 135 -5.37 15.70 6.33
N GLU A 136 -6.49 16.33 6.72
CA GLU A 136 -6.88 17.68 6.32
C GLU A 136 -6.79 18.65 7.48
N TRP A 137 -6.05 19.75 7.29
CA TRP A 137 -5.95 20.86 8.23
C TRP A 137 -7.28 21.62 8.33
N GLN A 138 -7.74 21.89 9.57
CA GLN A 138 -8.99 22.59 9.84
C GLN A 138 -8.80 23.97 10.50
N GLY A 139 -7.56 24.40 10.70
CA GLY A 139 -7.25 25.57 11.54
C GLY A 139 -7.14 25.24 13.04
N ASP A 140 -6.66 26.17 13.84
CA ASP A 140 -6.57 26.07 15.31
C ASP A 140 -5.96 24.76 15.83
N ASN A 141 -4.89 24.29 15.19
CA ASN A 141 -4.20 23.04 15.50
C ASN A 141 -5.09 21.78 15.41
N ARG A 142 -6.21 21.87 14.70
CA ARG A 142 -7.17 20.77 14.53
C ARG A 142 -7.04 20.13 13.16
N TRP A 143 -7.32 18.84 13.12
CA TRP A 143 -7.24 18.01 11.91
C TRP A 143 -8.50 17.17 11.76
N ARG A 144 -8.78 16.78 10.52
CA ARG A 144 -9.85 15.87 10.15
C ARG A 144 -9.31 14.82 9.19
N LEU A 145 -9.86 13.60 9.25
CA LEU A 145 -9.63 12.60 8.22
C LEU A 145 -10.73 12.61 7.17
N ALA A 146 -10.32 12.57 5.91
CA ALA A 146 -11.17 12.12 4.81
C ALA A 146 -10.75 10.72 4.39
N PHE A 147 -11.72 9.94 3.95
CA PHE A 147 -11.60 8.51 3.63
C PHE A 147 -11.88 8.25 2.15
N PRO A 148 -11.00 8.70 1.22
CA PRO A 148 -11.26 8.65 -0.22
C PRO A 148 -11.34 7.23 -0.76
N HIS A 149 -10.85 6.24 -0.01
CA HIS A 149 -10.78 4.83 -0.41
C HIS A 149 -11.66 3.92 0.45
N SER A 150 -12.59 4.49 1.22
CA SER A 150 -13.56 3.68 1.96
C SER A 150 -14.56 3.05 1.00
N GLN A 151 -15.00 1.82 1.35
CA GLN A 151 -16.02 1.09 0.58
C GLN A 151 -17.18 0.74 1.51
N SER A 152 -18.42 0.90 1.03
CA SER A 152 -19.62 0.62 1.81
C SER A 152 -19.79 -0.86 2.16
N ASP A 153 -19.25 -1.75 1.33
CA ASP A 153 -19.24 -3.20 1.49
C ASP A 153 -17.99 -3.74 2.20
N CYS A 154 -17.13 -2.85 2.72
CA CYS A 154 -15.93 -3.25 3.45
C CYS A 154 -16.28 -4.02 4.73
N ARG A 155 -15.91 -5.30 4.81
CA ARG A 155 -16.23 -6.19 5.92
C ARG A 155 -15.69 -5.71 7.27
N VAL A 156 -14.50 -5.08 7.26
CA VAL A 156 -13.85 -4.54 8.47
C VAL A 156 -14.18 -3.08 8.70
N ARG A 157 -14.99 -2.47 7.83
CA ARG A 157 -15.36 -1.05 7.88
C ARG A 157 -14.12 -0.14 8.11
N GLY A 158 -13.04 -0.42 7.36
CA GLY A 158 -11.80 0.34 7.40
C GLY A 158 -11.97 1.73 6.79
N GLY A 159 -11.12 2.67 7.18
CA GLY A 159 -11.02 3.99 6.56
C GLY A 159 -10.51 3.89 5.12
N ASN A 160 -9.49 3.08 4.91
CA ASN A 160 -9.01 2.65 3.60
C ASN A 160 -9.37 1.17 3.39
N CYS A 161 -10.21 0.86 2.44
CA CYS A 161 -10.49 -0.53 2.09
C CYS A 161 -9.28 -1.15 1.36
N LYS A 162 -8.32 -1.70 2.11
CA LYS A 162 -7.08 -2.26 1.54
C LYS A 162 -7.35 -3.31 0.46
N CYS A 163 -8.45 -4.06 0.57
CA CYS A 163 -8.86 -5.03 -0.45
C CYS A 163 -9.20 -4.41 -1.80
N SER A 164 -9.69 -3.16 -1.86
CA SER A 164 -10.09 -2.53 -3.12
C SER A 164 -8.92 -2.19 -4.04
N HIS A 165 -7.70 -2.14 -3.49
CA HIS A 165 -6.48 -1.80 -4.24
C HIS A 165 -5.78 -3.02 -4.87
N GLY A 166 -6.22 -4.22 -4.54
CA GLY A 166 -5.77 -5.43 -5.22
C GLY A 166 -6.52 -5.61 -6.53
N HIS A 167 -5.82 -5.71 -7.63
CA HIS A 167 -6.40 -6.02 -8.94
C HIS A 167 -6.77 -7.51 -9.02
N TRP A 168 -7.63 -7.96 -8.08
CA TRP A 168 -8.06 -9.34 -7.96
C TRP A 168 -8.80 -9.80 -9.20
N GLY A 169 -8.50 -11.01 -9.67
CA GLY A 169 -9.17 -11.57 -10.86
C GLY A 169 -8.51 -11.23 -12.19
N MET A 170 -7.42 -10.48 -12.21
CA MET A 170 -6.66 -10.21 -13.43
C MET A 170 -5.70 -11.36 -13.84
N GLY A 171 -5.88 -12.55 -13.26
CA GLY A 171 -5.08 -13.74 -13.57
C GLY A 171 -3.61 -13.66 -13.12
N ARG A 172 -3.29 -12.75 -12.19
CA ARG A 172 -1.94 -12.52 -11.69
C ARG A 172 -1.85 -12.84 -10.23
N PRO A 173 -0.76 -13.50 -9.79
CA PRO A 173 -0.58 -13.81 -8.37
C PRO A 173 -0.37 -12.56 -7.51
N HIS A 174 -0.95 -12.59 -6.31
CA HIS A 174 -0.92 -11.50 -5.33
C HIS A 174 -0.15 -11.92 -4.08
N VAL A 175 0.73 -11.02 -3.62
CA VAL A 175 1.38 -11.11 -2.31
C VAL A 175 0.89 -9.98 -1.42
N VAL A 176 0.59 -10.29 -0.17
CA VAL A 176 0.30 -9.31 0.87
C VAL A 176 1.43 -9.34 1.90
N ILE A 177 1.92 -8.16 2.27
CA ILE A 177 2.93 -7.97 3.32
C ILE A 177 2.33 -7.02 4.34
N GLY A 178 2.24 -7.44 5.60
CA GLY A 178 1.62 -6.64 6.65
C GLY A 178 1.84 -7.21 8.05
N ASP A 179 1.27 -6.56 9.06
CA ASP A 179 1.44 -6.94 10.46
C ASP A 179 0.17 -6.89 11.30
N GLY A 180 -0.85 -6.14 10.86
CA GLY A 180 -1.99 -5.73 11.68
C GLY A 180 -3.33 -6.33 11.28
N ARG A 181 -4.36 -6.00 12.11
CA ARG A 181 -5.76 -6.42 11.88
C ARG A 181 -6.35 -5.86 10.59
N SER A 182 -5.92 -4.67 10.18
CA SER A 182 -6.37 -4.02 8.96
C SER A 182 -6.02 -4.81 7.68
N ASP A 183 -5.04 -5.74 7.79
CA ASP A 183 -4.57 -6.57 6.68
C ASP A 183 -5.30 -7.91 6.56
N PHE A 184 -6.07 -8.32 7.58
CA PHE A 184 -6.70 -9.64 7.62
C PHE A 184 -7.56 -9.93 6.38
N CYS A 185 -8.41 -8.99 6.00
CA CYS A 185 -9.30 -9.17 4.85
C CYS A 185 -8.52 -9.25 3.54
N MET A 186 -7.47 -8.44 3.39
CA MET A 186 -6.62 -8.41 2.21
C MET A 186 -5.79 -9.71 2.10
N SER A 187 -5.22 -10.19 3.21
CA SER A 187 -4.42 -11.40 3.24
C SER A 187 -5.20 -12.65 2.84
N MET A 188 -6.49 -12.72 3.20
CA MET A 188 -7.36 -13.85 2.81
C MET A 188 -7.62 -13.94 1.29
N ARG A 189 -7.33 -12.90 0.52
CA ARG A 189 -7.47 -12.87 -0.94
C ARG A 189 -6.16 -13.09 -1.67
N ALA A 190 -5.04 -13.09 -0.95
CA ALA A 190 -3.71 -13.23 -1.51
C ALA A 190 -3.34 -14.68 -1.78
N ASP A 191 -2.53 -14.91 -2.82
CA ASP A 191 -1.93 -16.23 -3.10
C ASP A 191 -0.81 -16.55 -2.11
N TYR A 192 -0.20 -15.51 -1.53
CA TYR A 192 0.85 -15.64 -0.53
C TYR A 192 0.85 -14.43 0.43
N THR A 193 1.09 -14.71 1.70
CA THR A 193 1.18 -13.68 2.73
C THR A 193 2.55 -13.74 3.40
N ILE A 194 3.18 -12.58 3.60
CA ILE A 194 4.38 -12.40 4.42
C ILE A 194 3.95 -11.53 5.61
N ALA A 195 3.92 -12.10 6.80
CA ALA A 195 3.21 -11.55 7.94
C ALA A 195 4.08 -11.45 9.19
N LYS A 196 3.81 -10.44 10.02
CA LYS A 196 4.28 -10.37 11.41
C LYS A 196 3.14 -9.96 12.33
N GLY A 197 3.40 -9.84 13.63
CA GLY A 197 2.41 -9.39 14.60
C GLY A 197 1.09 -10.16 14.53
N SER A 198 -0.01 -9.44 14.72
CA SER A 198 -1.35 -10.03 14.77
C SER A 198 -1.79 -10.64 13.42
N LEU A 199 -1.25 -10.18 12.29
CA LEU A 199 -1.52 -10.81 11.00
C LEU A 199 -0.91 -12.22 10.93
N ALA A 200 0.31 -12.44 11.45
CA ALA A 200 0.92 -13.76 11.49
C ALA A 200 0.10 -14.73 12.37
N ASP A 201 -0.40 -14.25 13.52
CA ASP A 201 -1.27 -15.03 14.41
C ASP A 201 -2.59 -15.39 13.71
N HIS A 202 -3.18 -14.44 13.01
CA HIS A 202 -4.39 -14.66 12.22
C HIS A 202 -4.19 -15.72 11.13
N CYS A 203 -3.10 -15.63 10.36
CA CYS A 203 -2.78 -16.60 9.32
C CYS A 203 -2.59 -18.01 9.94
N ARG A 204 -1.89 -18.10 11.07
CA ARG A 204 -1.65 -19.34 11.80
C ARG A 204 -2.95 -19.99 12.27
N ALA A 205 -3.82 -19.20 12.91
CA ALA A 205 -5.11 -19.66 13.43
C ALA A 205 -6.04 -20.18 12.32
N ARG A 206 -5.89 -19.69 11.07
CA ARG A 206 -6.68 -20.10 9.92
C ARG A 206 -6.02 -21.16 9.04
N GLY A 207 -4.84 -21.63 9.40
CA GLY A 207 -4.07 -22.54 8.53
C GLY A 207 -3.66 -21.92 7.20
N GLN A 208 -3.67 -20.58 7.09
CA GLN A 208 -3.29 -19.87 5.89
C GLN A 208 -1.77 -19.94 5.69
N LYS A 209 -1.33 -20.34 4.48
CA LYS A 209 0.09 -20.39 4.14
C LYS A 209 0.70 -19.00 4.17
N HIS A 210 1.70 -18.81 5.01
CA HIS A 210 2.41 -17.54 5.15
C HIS A 210 3.87 -17.76 5.50
N ALA A 211 4.71 -16.71 5.37
CA ALA A 211 6.02 -16.63 5.98
C ALA A 211 6.02 -15.52 7.04
N SER A 212 6.76 -15.73 8.12
CA SER A 212 7.00 -14.68 9.11
C SER A 212 8.21 -13.85 8.74
N PHE A 213 8.24 -12.57 9.18
CA PHE A 213 9.37 -11.67 8.95
C PHE A 213 9.57 -10.71 10.14
N ALA A 214 10.80 -10.26 10.32
CA ALA A 214 11.15 -9.19 11.25
C ALA A 214 11.48 -7.86 10.50
N ASN A 215 12.01 -7.94 9.29
CA ASN A 215 12.51 -6.81 8.51
C ASN A 215 12.41 -7.10 7.01
N PHE A 216 12.61 -6.06 6.16
CA PHE A 216 12.51 -6.20 4.71
C PHE A 216 13.65 -7.00 4.06
N LYS A 217 14.74 -7.28 4.78
CA LYS A 217 15.75 -8.24 4.29
C LYS A 217 15.17 -9.65 4.22
N GLU A 218 14.42 -10.06 5.26
CA GLU A 218 13.73 -11.35 5.28
C GLU A 218 12.57 -11.40 4.28
N VAL A 219 11.78 -10.31 4.18
CA VAL A 219 10.74 -10.17 3.13
C VAL A 219 11.34 -10.42 1.75
N THR A 220 12.51 -9.84 1.47
CA THR A 220 13.22 -10.00 0.19
C THR A 220 13.58 -11.46 -0.10
N VAL A 221 13.99 -12.21 0.91
CA VAL A 221 14.29 -13.64 0.78
C VAL A 221 13.00 -14.43 0.44
N HIS A 222 11.95 -14.23 1.22
CA HIS A 222 10.69 -14.95 1.04
C HIS A 222 10.03 -14.65 -0.31
N ILE A 223 9.97 -13.39 -0.71
CA ILE A 223 9.35 -13.02 -1.98
C ILE A 223 10.17 -13.49 -3.18
N SER A 224 11.50 -13.51 -3.08
CA SER A 224 12.37 -14.03 -4.15
C SER A 224 12.12 -15.52 -4.39
N ALA A 225 12.03 -16.31 -3.34
CA ALA A 225 11.70 -17.72 -3.42
C ALA A 225 10.31 -17.95 -4.02
N TRP A 226 9.32 -17.12 -3.61
CA TRP A 226 7.96 -17.21 -4.12
C TRP A 226 7.87 -16.82 -5.60
N PHE A 227 8.56 -15.76 -6.05
CA PHE A 227 8.64 -15.40 -7.46
C PHE A 227 9.21 -16.53 -8.30
N ALA A 228 10.29 -17.16 -7.84
CA ALA A 228 10.90 -18.31 -8.55
C ALA A 228 9.93 -19.48 -8.66
N SER A 229 9.15 -19.78 -7.60
CA SER A 229 8.20 -20.91 -7.59
C SER A 229 6.94 -20.67 -8.41
N THR A 230 6.59 -19.42 -8.71
CA THR A 230 5.36 -19.05 -9.42
C THR A 230 5.60 -18.59 -10.86
N GLU A 231 6.84 -18.31 -11.24
CA GLU A 231 7.16 -17.77 -12.57
C GLU A 231 6.70 -18.68 -13.72
N THR A 232 6.79 -20.00 -13.52
CA THR A 232 6.35 -20.99 -14.51
C THR A 232 4.82 -21.13 -14.61
N ARG A 233 4.08 -20.59 -13.62
CA ARG A 233 2.61 -20.68 -13.57
C ARG A 233 1.92 -19.46 -14.17
N ILE A 234 2.66 -18.40 -14.44
CA ILE A 234 2.11 -17.19 -15.04
C ILE A 234 1.92 -17.44 -16.54
N PRO A 235 0.69 -17.37 -17.06
CA PRO A 235 0.46 -17.52 -18.49
C PRO A 235 1.31 -16.47 -19.23
N HIS A 236 2.08 -16.90 -20.24
CA HIS A 236 2.58 -15.96 -21.23
C HIS A 236 1.34 -15.41 -21.95
N ILE A 237 0.87 -14.23 -21.51
CA ILE A 237 -0.09 -13.48 -22.32
C ILE A 237 0.70 -13.04 -23.53
N ALA A 238 0.51 -13.76 -24.64
CA ALA A 238 1.00 -13.33 -25.94
C ALA A 238 0.51 -11.90 -26.16
N GLU A 239 1.39 -11.04 -26.65
CA GLU A 239 1.01 -9.71 -27.12
C GLU A 239 -0.28 -9.84 -27.94
N GLU A 240 -1.39 -9.32 -27.44
CA GLU A 240 -2.58 -9.17 -28.28
C GLU A 240 -2.18 -8.28 -29.46
N VAL A 241 -2.01 -8.95 -30.58
CA VAL A 241 -1.89 -8.29 -31.88
C VAL A 241 -3.14 -7.42 -32.03
N ARG A 242 -2.96 -6.11 -31.95
CA ARG A 242 -4.03 -5.17 -32.31
C ARG A 242 -4.53 -5.55 -33.69
N PRO A 243 -5.84 -5.76 -33.89
CA PRO A 243 -6.35 -5.95 -35.25
C PRO A 243 -5.95 -4.72 -36.08
N PRO A 244 -5.60 -4.92 -37.35
CA PRO A 244 -5.23 -3.80 -38.21
C PRO A 244 -6.37 -2.80 -38.24
N VAL A 245 -6.02 -1.53 -37.99
CA VAL A 245 -6.97 -0.42 -38.16
C VAL A 245 -7.40 -0.44 -39.60
N THR A 246 -8.60 -0.91 -39.88
CA THR A 246 -9.21 -0.80 -41.20
C THR A 246 -9.38 0.67 -41.51
N ALA A 247 -8.61 1.14 -42.48
CA ALA A 247 -8.73 2.49 -43.02
C ALA A 247 -10.15 2.70 -43.51
N PHE A 248 -10.83 3.73 -43.01
CA PHE A 248 -12.07 4.19 -43.57
C PHE A 248 -11.83 4.66 -45.02
N PRO A 249 -12.69 4.26 -45.97
CA PRO A 249 -12.58 4.76 -47.31
C PRO A 249 -12.89 6.27 -47.36
N PRO A 250 -12.19 7.07 -48.18
CA PRO A 250 -12.52 8.47 -48.36
C PRO A 250 -13.75 8.61 -49.25
N GLY A 251 -14.74 9.37 -48.79
CA GLY A 251 -15.75 9.94 -49.66
C GLY A 251 -17.17 9.39 -49.50
N ALA A 252 -18.01 10.17 -48.81
CA ALA A 252 -19.40 10.43 -49.24
C ALA A 252 -19.84 11.78 -48.63
N VAL A 253 -20.15 12.67 -49.48
CA VAL A 253 -20.76 14.00 -49.46
C VAL A 253 -21.74 14.26 -48.34
#